data_7e3cf671118a6d30544224eb081385ac
#
_entry.id   7e3cf671118a6d30544224eb081385ac
#
_cell.length_a   1.000
_cell.length_b   1.000
_cell.length_c   1.000
_cell.angle_alpha   90.00
_cell.angle_beta   90.00
_cell.angle_gamma   90.00
#
_symmetry.space_group_name_H-M   'P 1'
#
loop_
_entity.id
_entity.type
_entity.pdbx_description
1 polymer ?
#
loop_
_entity_poly.entity_id
_entity_poly.type
_entity_poly.pdbx_seq_one_letter_code
_entity_poly.pdbx_strand_id
1 'polypeptide(L)'
;MVYRSRAAERIRSIANIVAALQIFFFMLLSPTFAATTGETPTTILEGGSRIDVVVENGGPFDISKPGLLDWVRWAAQAVTAYYGRFPEPHILLRIRPVGGQGIRHGVTYPWGGGLITISVGADTTPADFQSDWELTHEMVHLAFPSVAENHHWIEEGIATYVEPIARVRAHHFDPAEMWYEVVRDLPQGLPAAGDQGLDNTHTWGRTYWGGALFCLLADVEIHRETQNKKGLDDALRGILNAGGNIMVDWDLEKALRVGDQATGVPVLENLYDKMKDKPYTPDLDALWKELGIERNGTTVRFDDSAPLAATRKAITYGENTPQ
;
A
#
# COMPACT_ATOMS: atom_id res chain seq x y z
N MET A 1 -17.20 -28.27 -48.72
CA MET A 1 -16.98 -27.13 -47.81
C MET A 1 -17.02 -27.58 -46.33
N VAL A 2 -16.37 -28.68 -45.96
CA VAL A 2 -16.43 -29.28 -44.59
C VAL A 2 -15.07 -29.78 -44.09
N TYR A 3 -13.95 -29.29 -44.64
CA TYR A 3 -12.61 -29.79 -44.26
C TYR A 3 -11.73 -28.80 -43.52
N ARG A 4 -12.25 -27.58 -43.16
CA ARG A 4 -11.45 -26.53 -42.42
C ARG A 4 -11.75 -26.43 -40.93
N SER A 5 -12.75 -27.12 -40.36
CA SER A 5 -13.11 -26.95 -38.94
C SER A 5 -12.36 -27.89 -37.98
N ARG A 6 -11.88 -29.05 -38.44
CA ARG A 6 -11.23 -30.03 -37.54
C ARG A 6 -9.76 -29.76 -37.21
N ALA A 7 -9.06 -28.97 -38.00
CA ALA A 7 -7.69 -28.59 -37.72
C ALA A 7 -7.60 -27.50 -36.65
N ALA A 8 -8.53 -26.56 -36.62
CA ALA A 8 -8.59 -25.47 -35.63
C ALA A 8 -8.94 -25.96 -34.22
N GLU A 9 -9.80 -26.95 -34.10
CA GLU A 9 -10.16 -27.58 -32.82
C GLU A 9 -9.02 -28.42 -32.23
N ARG A 10 -8.26 -29.13 -33.06
CA ARG A 10 -7.10 -29.89 -32.61
C ARG A 10 -5.94 -28.97 -32.11
N ILE A 11 -5.73 -27.82 -32.75
CA ILE A 11 -4.72 -26.86 -32.34
C ILE A 11 -5.10 -26.20 -31.00
N ARG A 12 -6.37 -25.88 -30.78
CA ARG A 12 -6.85 -25.36 -29.49
C ARG A 12 -6.77 -26.39 -28.37
N SER A 13 -7.03 -27.66 -28.65
CA SER A 13 -6.92 -28.75 -27.67
C SER A 13 -5.48 -29.02 -27.26
N ILE A 14 -4.52 -28.91 -28.17
CA ILE A 14 -3.07 -29.08 -27.88
C ILE A 14 -2.53 -27.87 -27.12
N ALA A 15 -2.97 -26.66 -27.44
CA ALA A 15 -2.58 -25.45 -26.73
C ALA A 15 -3.08 -25.44 -25.26
N ASN A 16 -4.29 -25.93 -25.03
CA ASN A 16 -4.84 -26.04 -23.67
C ASN A 16 -4.19 -27.18 -22.85
N ILE A 17 -3.73 -28.26 -23.49
CA ILE A 17 -3.00 -29.34 -22.82
C ILE A 17 -1.57 -28.88 -22.46
N VAL A 18 -0.91 -28.10 -23.30
CA VAL A 18 0.44 -27.54 -23.01
C VAL A 18 0.35 -26.48 -21.93
N ALA A 19 -0.68 -25.63 -21.92
CA ALA A 19 -0.90 -24.65 -20.83
C ALA A 19 -1.24 -25.33 -19.50
N ALA A 20 -2.07 -26.40 -19.52
CA ALA A 20 -2.39 -27.17 -18.31
C ALA A 20 -1.17 -27.94 -17.77
N LEU A 21 -0.29 -28.44 -18.63
CA LEU A 21 0.94 -29.12 -18.23
C LEU A 21 2.01 -28.14 -17.68
N GLN A 22 2.04 -26.90 -18.17
CA GLN A 22 2.92 -25.87 -17.60
C GLN A 22 2.42 -25.41 -16.21
N ILE A 23 1.12 -25.29 -15.97
CA ILE A 23 0.53 -24.97 -14.67
C ILE A 23 0.73 -26.14 -13.68
N PHE A 24 0.64 -27.40 -14.11
CA PHE A 24 0.83 -28.56 -13.25
C PHE A 24 2.31 -28.84 -12.89
N PHE A 25 3.26 -28.41 -13.72
CA PHE A 25 4.68 -28.53 -13.41
C PHE A 25 5.17 -27.44 -12.43
N PHE A 26 4.46 -26.32 -12.35
CA PHE A 26 4.75 -25.25 -11.35
C PHE A 26 4.18 -25.57 -9.96
N MET A 27 3.15 -26.42 -9.82
CA MET A 27 2.55 -26.79 -8.52
C MET A 27 3.25 -27.91 -7.75
N LEU A 28 4.29 -28.56 -8.32
CA LEU A 28 5.02 -29.65 -7.64
C LEU A 28 6.44 -29.27 -7.17
N LEU A 29 6.86 -28.05 -7.42
CA LEU A 29 8.02 -27.47 -6.77
C LEU A 29 7.51 -26.47 -5.72
N SER A 30 7.12 -26.96 -4.54
CA SER A 30 7.25 -26.16 -3.33
C SER A 30 8.72 -25.75 -3.27
N PRO A 31 9.13 -24.54 -3.55
CA PRO A 31 10.48 -24.13 -3.25
C PRO A 31 10.54 -24.05 -1.73
N THR A 32 11.01 -25.14 -1.10
CA THR A 32 11.77 -24.91 0.12
C THR A 32 12.68 -23.73 -0.20
N PHE A 33 12.68 -22.72 0.66
CA PHE A 33 13.68 -21.67 0.69
C PHE A 33 15.05 -22.32 0.88
N ALA A 34 15.50 -23.05 -0.13
CA ALA A 34 16.89 -23.45 -0.25
C ALA A 34 17.62 -22.17 -0.65
N ALA A 35 18.30 -21.58 0.32
CA ALA A 35 19.29 -20.55 0.12
C ALA A 35 20.16 -20.89 -1.08
N THR A 36 19.83 -20.37 -2.25
CA THR A 36 20.68 -20.50 -3.46
C THR A 36 21.82 -19.49 -3.44
N THR A 37 21.93 -18.72 -2.35
CA THR A 37 23.10 -17.88 -2.03
C THR A 37 23.44 -18.16 -0.56
N GLY A 38 24.72 -18.36 -0.24
CA GLY A 38 25.21 -18.62 1.12
C GLY A 38 25.08 -17.39 2.07
N GLU A 39 24.01 -16.66 1.94
CA GLU A 39 23.69 -15.44 2.69
C GLU A 39 22.91 -15.82 3.94
N THR A 40 23.49 -15.52 5.09
CA THR A 40 22.79 -15.68 6.38
C THR A 40 21.93 -14.44 6.61
N PRO A 41 20.59 -14.58 6.74
CA PRO A 41 19.73 -13.44 7.00
C PRO A 41 20.01 -12.86 8.39
N THR A 42 19.90 -11.53 8.50
CA THR A 42 19.82 -10.83 9.80
C THR A 42 18.35 -10.71 10.16
N THR A 43 17.97 -11.25 11.32
CA THR A 43 16.58 -11.23 11.78
C THR A 43 16.30 -10.01 12.64
N ILE A 44 15.21 -9.31 12.32
CA ILE A 44 14.59 -8.25 13.13
C ILE A 44 13.27 -8.80 13.67
N LEU A 45 12.97 -8.53 14.93
CA LEU A 45 11.65 -8.80 15.53
C LEU A 45 10.98 -7.46 15.76
N GLU A 46 9.82 -7.23 15.14
CA GLU A 46 9.04 -6.00 15.27
C GLU A 46 7.54 -6.30 15.13
N GLY A 47 6.70 -5.63 15.93
CA GLY A 47 5.25 -5.79 15.87
C GLY A 47 4.74 -7.23 16.07
N GLY A 48 5.50 -8.08 16.75
CA GLY A 48 5.20 -9.52 16.96
C GLY A 48 5.60 -10.41 15.77
N SER A 49 6.30 -9.89 14.78
CA SER A 49 6.67 -10.58 13.55
C SER A 49 8.17 -10.68 13.36
N ARG A 50 8.57 -11.63 12.52
CA ARG A 50 9.96 -11.88 12.13
C ARG A 50 10.22 -11.31 10.74
N ILE A 51 11.18 -10.41 10.62
CA ILE A 51 11.65 -9.85 9.36
C ILE A 51 13.08 -10.36 9.13
N ASP A 52 13.25 -11.22 8.16
CA ASP A 52 14.56 -11.70 7.73
C ASP A 52 15.11 -10.78 6.64
N VAL A 53 16.20 -10.09 6.94
CA VAL A 53 16.86 -9.13 6.03
C VAL A 53 18.06 -9.78 5.40
N VAL A 54 18.10 -9.80 4.07
CA VAL A 54 19.22 -10.29 3.26
C VAL A 54 19.71 -9.15 2.36
N VAL A 55 21.01 -8.87 2.39
CA VAL A 55 21.67 -7.99 1.42
C VAL A 55 22.37 -8.87 0.38
N GLU A 56 22.01 -8.74 -0.89
CA GLU A 56 22.56 -9.55 -1.98
C GLU A 56 24.09 -9.41 -2.07
N ASN A 57 24.80 -10.53 -2.16
CA ASN A 57 26.27 -10.59 -2.24
C ASN A 57 26.82 -9.98 -3.54
N GLY A 58 28.06 -9.48 -3.47
CA GLY A 58 28.78 -8.94 -4.64
C GLY A 58 28.43 -7.49 -4.95
N GLY A 59 27.58 -6.85 -4.13
CA GLY A 59 27.27 -5.43 -4.22
C GLY A 59 28.31 -4.56 -3.50
N PRO A 60 28.15 -3.22 -3.56
CA PRO A 60 29.09 -2.25 -3.00
C PRO A 60 29.01 -2.11 -1.46
N PHE A 61 28.04 -2.73 -0.80
CA PHE A 61 27.90 -2.76 0.66
C PHE A 61 27.23 -4.07 1.11
N ASP A 62 27.23 -4.31 2.43
CA ASP A 62 26.61 -5.45 3.09
C ASP A 62 25.63 -5.01 4.20
N ILE A 63 25.17 -5.93 5.02
CA ILE A 63 24.21 -5.71 6.10
C ILE A 63 24.73 -4.73 7.17
N SER A 64 26.01 -4.45 7.25
CA SER A 64 26.63 -3.53 8.22
C SER A 64 26.49 -2.05 7.81
N LYS A 65 25.90 -1.76 6.63
CA LYS A 65 25.70 -0.37 6.18
C LYS A 65 24.99 0.47 7.24
N PRO A 66 25.60 1.62 7.66
CA PRO A 66 25.02 2.45 8.71
C PRO A 66 23.59 2.92 8.41
N GLY A 67 22.68 2.77 9.37
CA GLY A 67 21.29 3.15 9.27
C GLY A 67 20.37 2.12 8.60
N LEU A 68 20.89 1.10 7.91
CA LEU A 68 20.10 0.15 7.16
C LEU A 68 19.10 -0.64 8.03
N LEU A 69 19.56 -1.22 9.13
CA LEU A 69 18.67 -2.00 10.00
C LEU A 69 17.70 -1.13 10.80
N ASP A 70 18.07 0.11 11.10
CA ASP A 70 17.17 1.05 11.76
C ASP A 70 16.07 1.50 10.81
N TRP A 71 16.40 1.75 9.54
CA TRP A 71 15.42 2.01 8.49
C TRP A 71 14.37 0.89 8.36
N VAL A 72 14.82 -0.38 8.37
CA VAL A 72 13.87 -1.52 8.33
C VAL A 72 12.97 -1.53 9.57
N ARG A 73 13.52 -1.24 10.76
CA ARG A 73 12.70 -1.14 11.99
C ARG A 73 11.69 0.00 11.91
N TRP A 74 12.10 1.19 11.45
CA TRP A 74 11.21 2.35 11.33
C TRP A 74 10.03 2.07 10.40
N ALA A 75 10.28 1.46 9.23
CA ALA A 75 9.21 1.07 8.32
C ALA A 75 8.24 0.07 8.98
N ALA A 76 8.76 -0.97 9.64
CA ALA A 76 7.94 -1.96 10.32
C ALA A 76 7.15 -1.36 11.51
N GLN A 77 7.75 -0.43 12.26
CA GLN A 77 7.09 0.31 13.35
C GLN A 77 5.95 1.18 12.82
N ALA A 78 6.15 1.86 11.69
CA ALA A 78 5.12 2.67 11.06
C ALA A 78 3.90 1.83 10.70
N VAL A 79 4.09 0.72 10.00
CA VAL A 79 3.00 -0.20 9.63
C VAL A 79 2.33 -0.80 10.86
N THR A 80 3.12 -1.18 11.87
CA THR A 80 2.59 -1.70 13.15
C THR A 80 1.75 -0.65 13.88
N ALA A 81 2.17 0.62 13.89
CA ALA A 81 1.43 1.71 14.52
C ALA A 81 0.07 1.96 13.84
N TYR A 82 -0.01 1.81 12.53
CA TYR A 82 -1.27 1.98 11.79
C TYR A 82 -2.22 0.79 11.95
N TYR A 83 -1.70 -0.44 11.78
CA TYR A 83 -2.52 -1.66 11.78
C TYR A 83 -2.71 -2.29 13.18
N GLY A 84 -2.00 -1.81 14.21
CA GLY A 84 -2.01 -2.39 15.56
C GLY A 84 -1.17 -3.65 15.71
N ARG A 85 -0.68 -4.21 14.62
CA ARG A 85 0.27 -5.32 14.52
C ARG A 85 0.98 -5.28 13.18
N PHE A 86 2.12 -5.93 13.03
CA PHE A 86 2.69 -6.14 11.71
C PHE A 86 1.81 -7.15 10.91
N PRO A 87 1.56 -6.94 9.61
CA PRO A 87 0.55 -7.71 8.87
C PRO A 87 0.84 -9.21 8.79
N GLU A 88 2.08 -9.58 8.52
CA GLU A 88 2.51 -10.96 8.31
C GLU A 88 3.41 -11.46 9.45
N PRO A 89 3.27 -12.71 9.91
CA PRO A 89 4.09 -13.24 11.01
C PRO A 89 5.57 -13.39 10.63
N HIS A 90 5.86 -13.51 9.34
CA HIS A 90 7.22 -13.65 8.80
C HIS A 90 7.29 -13.11 7.40
N ILE A 91 8.30 -12.28 7.12
CA ILE A 91 8.63 -11.80 5.77
C ILE A 91 10.13 -11.95 5.49
N LEU A 92 10.47 -11.99 4.20
CA LEU A 92 11.83 -11.84 3.70
C LEU A 92 11.97 -10.47 3.02
N LEU A 93 12.88 -9.64 3.53
CA LEU A 93 13.31 -8.42 2.86
C LEU A 93 14.66 -8.67 2.17
N ARG A 94 14.66 -8.60 0.85
CA ARG A 94 15.85 -8.72 0.02
C ARG A 94 16.30 -7.36 -0.49
N ILE A 95 17.46 -6.94 -0.07
CA ILE A 95 18.06 -5.66 -0.45
C ILE A 95 19.09 -5.91 -1.55
N ARG A 96 18.92 -5.23 -2.67
CA ARG A 96 19.87 -5.24 -3.79
C ARG A 96 20.76 -4.01 -3.72
N PRO A 97 22.05 -4.15 -3.41
CA PRO A 97 23.01 -3.07 -3.47
C PRO A 97 23.25 -2.61 -4.92
N VAL A 98 23.09 -1.31 -5.17
CA VAL A 98 23.33 -0.69 -6.48
C VAL A 98 24.26 0.53 -6.34
N GLY A 99 24.77 1.03 -7.45
CA GLY A 99 25.56 2.26 -7.45
C GLY A 99 24.71 3.51 -7.23
N GLY A 100 25.33 4.59 -6.70
CA GLY A 100 24.71 5.90 -6.46
C GLY A 100 23.98 5.99 -5.13
N GLN A 101 23.10 7.00 -4.99
CA GLN A 101 22.36 7.32 -3.77
C GLN A 101 20.87 7.04 -3.92
N GLY A 102 20.18 6.80 -2.81
CA GLY A 102 18.72 6.66 -2.70
C GLY A 102 18.23 5.21 -2.69
N ILE A 103 16.95 5.08 -2.37
CA ILE A 103 16.19 3.84 -2.31
C ILE A 103 15.24 3.84 -3.50
N ARG A 104 15.00 2.69 -4.14
CA ARG A 104 14.18 2.62 -5.35
C ARG A 104 13.84 1.19 -5.75
N HIS A 105 12.81 1.06 -6.59
CA HIS A 105 12.37 -0.22 -7.15
C HIS A 105 11.97 -1.22 -6.08
N GLY A 106 11.22 -0.75 -5.07
CA GLY A 106 10.51 -1.61 -4.15
C GLY A 106 9.45 -2.42 -4.90
N VAL A 107 9.31 -3.69 -4.55
CA VAL A 107 8.20 -4.55 -5.02
C VAL A 107 7.92 -5.59 -3.96
N THR A 108 6.63 -5.75 -3.64
CA THR A 108 6.14 -6.72 -2.68
C THR A 108 5.43 -7.87 -3.38
N TYR A 109 5.75 -9.10 -2.99
CA TYR A 109 5.23 -10.34 -3.59
C TYR A 109 4.55 -11.22 -2.54
N PRO A 110 3.45 -11.93 -2.88
CA PRO A 110 2.77 -12.89 -2.01
C PRO A 110 3.55 -14.23 -1.94
N TRP A 111 4.78 -14.21 -1.48
CA TRP A 111 5.63 -15.40 -1.46
C TRP A 111 6.24 -15.66 -0.08
N GLY A 112 5.98 -16.85 0.47
CA GLY A 112 6.60 -17.31 1.72
C GLY A 112 6.23 -16.53 2.97
N GLY A 113 5.05 -15.89 3.00
CA GLY A 113 4.61 -14.98 4.05
C GLY A 113 4.75 -13.50 3.66
N GLY A 114 5.44 -13.20 2.59
CA GLY A 114 5.72 -11.89 2.03
C GLY A 114 7.19 -11.74 1.68
N LEU A 115 7.46 -11.43 0.42
CA LEU A 115 8.80 -11.12 -0.08
C LEU A 115 8.81 -9.67 -0.56
N ILE A 116 9.65 -8.85 0.04
CA ILE A 116 9.93 -7.49 -0.45
C ILE A 116 11.32 -7.49 -1.07
N THR A 117 11.43 -6.97 -2.29
CA THR A 117 12.72 -6.69 -2.94
C THR A 117 12.86 -5.19 -3.13
N ILE A 118 14.02 -4.64 -2.80
CA ILE A 118 14.25 -3.19 -2.90
C ILE A 118 15.71 -2.90 -3.23
N SER A 119 15.97 -1.89 -4.04
CA SER A 119 17.31 -1.48 -4.42
C SER A 119 17.78 -0.31 -3.56
N VAL A 120 18.99 -0.41 -3.01
CA VAL A 120 19.61 0.63 -2.17
C VAL A 120 20.93 1.06 -2.75
N GLY A 121 21.14 2.35 -2.90
CA GLY A 121 22.37 2.93 -3.41
C GLY A 121 23.55 2.82 -2.44
N ALA A 122 24.76 2.64 -2.97
CA ALA A 122 25.99 2.57 -2.18
C ALA A 122 26.25 3.84 -1.36
N ASP A 123 25.89 4.99 -1.94
CA ASP A 123 26.12 6.31 -1.36
C ASP A 123 24.94 6.79 -0.48
N THR A 124 23.91 5.96 -0.28
CA THR A 124 22.77 6.23 0.61
C THR A 124 23.25 6.42 2.04
N THR A 125 22.90 7.54 2.65
CA THR A 125 23.31 7.94 4.00
C THR A 125 22.26 7.54 5.04
N PRO A 126 22.58 7.56 6.35
CA PRO A 126 21.56 7.38 7.40
C PRO A 126 20.42 8.42 7.34
N ALA A 127 20.67 9.63 6.86
CA ALA A 127 19.65 10.66 6.68
C ALA A 127 18.70 10.31 5.51
N ASP A 128 19.22 9.75 4.43
CA ASP A 128 18.38 9.26 3.31
C ASP A 128 17.47 8.11 3.77
N PHE A 129 17.96 7.19 4.59
CA PHE A 129 17.16 6.13 5.20
C PHE A 129 16.06 6.69 6.10
N GLN A 130 16.36 7.74 6.87
CA GLN A 130 15.37 8.35 7.77
C GLN A 130 14.24 9.05 7.02
N SER A 131 14.52 9.60 5.85
CA SER A 131 13.53 10.29 5.00
C SER A 131 12.81 9.35 4.02
N ASP A 132 13.22 8.08 3.92
CA ASP A 132 12.63 7.14 2.99
C ASP A 132 11.16 6.82 3.31
N TRP A 133 10.39 6.73 2.26
CA TRP A 133 8.98 6.35 2.29
C TRP A 133 8.73 4.97 1.63
N GLU A 134 9.61 4.56 0.69
CA GLU A 134 9.38 3.44 -0.22
C GLU A 134 9.25 2.11 0.52
N LEU A 135 10.10 1.83 1.52
CA LEU A 135 9.98 0.60 2.28
C LEU A 135 8.71 0.51 3.12
N THR A 136 8.23 1.63 3.68
CA THR A 136 6.97 1.66 4.41
C THR A 136 5.80 1.39 3.46
N HIS A 137 5.80 1.98 2.27
CA HIS A 137 4.83 1.74 1.20
C HIS A 137 4.77 0.24 0.84
N GLU A 138 5.93 -0.38 0.59
CA GLU A 138 6.01 -1.82 0.29
C GLU A 138 5.50 -2.69 1.44
N MET A 139 5.78 -2.31 2.69
CA MET A 139 5.26 -3.06 3.84
C MET A 139 3.75 -2.89 4.03
N VAL A 140 3.14 -1.80 3.58
CA VAL A 140 1.68 -1.62 3.61
C VAL A 140 0.97 -2.62 2.70
N HIS A 141 1.53 -2.95 1.54
CA HIS A 141 0.96 -3.97 0.64
C HIS A 141 0.74 -5.33 1.31
N LEU A 142 1.53 -5.66 2.33
CA LEU A 142 1.35 -6.91 3.09
C LEU A 142 -0.03 -7.01 3.78
N ALA A 143 -0.69 -5.88 4.04
CA ALA A 143 -1.89 -5.78 4.86
C ALA A 143 -3.20 -5.83 4.08
N PHE A 144 -3.16 -6.03 2.76
CA PHE A 144 -4.35 -6.06 1.92
C PHE A 144 -4.32 -7.29 1.00
N PRO A 145 -5.47 -7.92 0.69
CA PRO A 145 -5.51 -9.06 -0.23
C PRO A 145 -5.18 -8.63 -1.66
N SER A 146 -4.57 -9.53 -2.41
CA SER A 146 -4.41 -9.33 -3.85
C SER A 146 -5.79 -9.30 -4.53
N VAL A 147 -5.97 -8.34 -5.44
CA VAL A 147 -7.21 -8.19 -6.21
C VAL A 147 -6.94 -8.33 -7.71
N ALA A 148 -8.01 -8.39 -8.52
CA ALA A 148 -7.85 -8.45 -9.97
C ALA A 148 -7.14 -7.21 -10.52
N GLU A 149 -6.36 -7.35 -11.59
CA GLU A 149 -5.48 -6.33 -12.18
C GLU A 149 -6.17 -4.98 -12.46
N ASN A 150 -7.45 -5.01 -12.88
CA ASN A 150 -8.23 -3.78 -13.09
C ASN A 150 -8.52 -3.01 -11.80
N HIS A 151 -8.31 -3.62 -10.64
CA HIS A 151 -8.46 -3.02 -9.32
C HIS A 151 -7.13 -2.70 -8.64
N HIS A 152 -6.00 -2.85 -9.33
CA HIS A 152 -4.66 -2.57 -8.78
C HIS A 152 -4.53 -1.15 -8.18
N TRP A 153 -5.37 -0.21 -8.62
CA TRP A 153 -5.45 1.14 -8.07
C TRP A 153 -5.79 1.18 -6.57
N ILE A 154 -6.49 0.16 -6.02
CA ILE A 154 -6.80 0.14 -4.58
C ILE A 154 -5.59 -0.29 -3.76
N GLU A 155 -4.80 -1.25 -4.24
CA GLU A 155 -3.58 -1.70 -3.57
C GLU A 155 -2.56 -0.56 -3.50
N GLU A 156 -2.28 0.10 -4.62
CA GLU A 156 -1.39 1.25 -4.69
C GLU A 156 -1.95 2.48 -3.95
N GLY A 157 -3.25 2.70 -4.06
CA GLY A 157 -3.93 3.79 -3.38
C GLY A 157 -3.88 3.68 -1.87
N ILE A 158 -4.10 2.48 -1.33
CA ILE A 158 -3.96 2.22 0.12
C ILE A 158 -2.51 2.45 0.54
N ALA A 159 -1.53 1.90 -0.18
CA ALA A 159 -0.13 2.08 0.16
C ALA A 159 0.29 3.56 0.12
N THR A 160 -0.12 4.30 -0.91
CA THR A 160 0.16 5.75 -1.07
C THR A 160 -0.51 6.61 0.03
N TYR A 161 -1.71 6.25 0.46
CA TYR A 161 -2.44 7.00 1.48
C TYR A 161 -1.96 6.66 2.90
N VAL A 162 -1.75 5.39 3.19
CA VAL A 162 -1.46 4.90 4.55
C VAL A 162 0.00 5.17 4.94
N GLU A 163 0.95 5.04 3.99
CA GLU A 163 2.38 5.19 4.24
C GLU A 163 2.72 6.46 5.05
N PRO A 164 2.37 7.68 4.59
CA PRO A 164 2.75 8.90 5.29
C PRO A 164 2.04 9.04 6.66
N ILE A 165 0.79 8.60 6.77
CA ILE A 165 0.04 8.59 8.03
C ILE A 165 0.68 7.62 9.04
N ALA A 166 1.06 6.43 8.59
CA ALA A 166 1.72 5.42 9.41
C ALA A 166 3.05 5.94 10.00
N ARG A 167 3.84 6.63 9.18
CA ARG A 167 5.09 7.28 9.63
C ARG A 167 4.84 8.39 10.65
N VAL A 168 3.78 9.20 10.47
CA VAL A 168 3.39 10.20 11.48
C VAL A 168 3.00 9.53 12.79
N ARG A 169 2.19 8.47 12.76
CA ARG A 169 1.75 7.73 13.96
C ARG A 169 2.91 7.04 14.69
N ALA A 170 3.98 6.70 13.98
CA ALA A 170 5.21 6.17 14.55
C ALA A 170 6.21 7.26 14.98
N HIS A 171 5.85 8.54 14.87
CA HIS A 171 6.70 9.70 15.17
C HIS A 171 7.97 9.82 14.30
N HIS A 172 7.91 9.31 13.08
CA HIS A 172 9.01 9.36 12.11
C HIS A 172 8.80 10.42 11.02
N PHE A 173 7.64 11.06 10.96
CA PHE A 173 7.31 12.09 9.98
C PHE A 173 6.52 13.22 10.60
N ASP A 174 6.74 14.46 10.16
CA ASP A 174 6.04 15.64 10.67
C ASP A 174 4.61 15.71 10.11
N PRO A 175 3.57 15.92 10.95
CA PRO A 175 2.18 15.99 10.48
C PRO A 175 1.92 17.12 9.48
N ALA A 176 2.56 18.28 9.63
CA ALA A 176 2.34 19.40 8.71
C ALA A 176 3.04 19.14 7.36
N GLU A 177 4.17 18.46 7.36
CA GLU A 177 4.85 18.01 6.15
C GLU A 177 4.01 16.96 5.42
N MET A 178 3.51 15.95 6.14
CA MET A 178 2.61 14.93 5.59
C MET A 178 1.38 15.56 4.91
N TRP A 179 0.66 16.45 5.59
CA TRP A 179 -0.51 17.10 4.99
C TRP A 179 -0.14 18.05 3.84
N TYR A 180 1.04 18.67 3.88
CA TYR A 180 1.53 19.45 2.75
C TYR A 180 1.73 18.58 1.49
N GLU A 181 2.33 17.39 1.64
CA GLU A 181 2.49 16.45 0.54
C GLU A 181 1.15 15.97 0.01
N VAL A 182 0.21 15.59 0.87
CA VAL A 182 -1.15 15.19 0.47
C VAL A 182 -1.85 16.32 -0.31
N VAL A 183 -1.84 17.56 0.18
CA VAL A 183 -2.48 18.70 -0.51
C VAL A 183 -1.81 19.01 -1.86
N ARG A 184 -0.48 18.84 -1.95
CA ARG A 184 0.30 19.08 -3.17
C ARG A 184 0.03 18.04 -4.24
N ASP A 185 0.01 16.76 -3.85
CA ASP A 185 0.14 15.65 -4.79
C ASP A 185 -1.20 14.94 -5.10
N LEU A 186 -2.15 14.94 -4.18
CA LEU A 186 -3.46 14.31 -4.37
C LEU A 186 -4.22 14.78 -5.63
N PRO A 187 -4.12 16.06 -6.08
CA PRO A 187 -4.73 16.50 -7.34
C PRO A 187 -4.27 15.72 -8.59
N GLN A 188 -3.13 15.03 -8.54
CA GLN A 188 -2.67 14.14 -9.63
C GLN A 188 -3.62 12.95 -9.85
N GLY A 189 -4.41 12.61 -8.84
CA GLY A 189 -5.41 11.55 -8.88
C GLY A 189 -6.78 11.97 -9.44
N LEU A 190 -7.00 13.26 -9.73
CA LEU A 190 -8.26 13.74 -10.30
C LEU A 190 -8.44 13.22 -11.74
N PRO A 191 -9.70 12.99 -12.17
CA PRO A 191 -9.99 12.57 -13.53
C PRO A 191 -9.51 13.60 -14.55
N ALA A 192 -8.84 13.13 -15.60
CA ALA A 192 -8.49 13.92 -16.79
C ALA A 192 -9.50 13.68 -17.91
N ALA A 193 -9.33 14.40 -19.05
CA ALA A 193 -10.15 14.18 -20.23
C ALA A 193 -10.03 12.73 -20.72
N GLY A 194 -11.17 12.05 -20.89
CA GLY A 194 -11.23 10.65 -21.31
C GLY A 194 -11.18 9.62 -20.16
N ASP A 195 -11.14 10.06 -18.91
CA ASP A 195 -11.24 9.19 -17.75
C ASP A 195 -12.55 8.38 -17.76
N GLN A 196 -12.48 7.11 -17.44
CA GLN A 196 -13.59 6.15 -17.42
C GLN A 196 -13.79 5.52 -16.03
N GLY A 197 -13.33 6.18 -14.98
CA GLY A 197 -13.36 5.64 -13.61
C GLY A 197 -12.11 4.84 -13.24
N LEU A 198 -12.00 4.50 -11.97
CA LEU A 198 -10.79 3.89 -11.40
C LEU A 198 -10.49 2.51 -12.01
N ASP A 199 -11.53 1.71 -12.27
CA ASP A 199 -11.37 0.34 -12.83
C ASP A 199 -10.99 0.34 -14.32
N ASN A 200 -11.13 1.48 -15.02
CA ASN A 200 -10.96 1.56 -16.46
C ASN A 200 -9.91 2.59 -16.91
N THR A 201 -9.25 3.28 -15.97
CA THR A 201 -8.24 4.30 -16.27
C THR A 201 -6.95 4.00 -15.50
N HIS A 202 -6.00 3.32 -16.18
CA HIS A 202 -4.77 2.81 -15.58
C HIS A 202 -3.56 3.72 -15.82
N THR A 203 -3.73 5.04 -15.65
CA THR A 203 -2.58 5.98 -15.66
C THR A 203 -1.92 5.97 -14.28
N TRP A 204 -0.62 6.29 -14.23
CA TRP A 204 0.10 6.39 -12.97
C TRP A 204 -0.63 7.28 -11.94
N GLY A 205 -1.07 8.47 -12.33
CA GLY A 205 -1.81 9.38 -11.45
C GLY A 205 -3.12 8.77 -10.93
N ARG A 206 -3.88 8.06 -11.78
CA ARG A 206 -5.14 7.43 -11.36
C ARG A 206 -4.92 6.19 -10.50
N THR A 207 -3.87 5.42 -10.77
CA THR A 207 -3.55 4.23 -9.98
C THR A 207 -3.12 4.63 -8.57
N TYR A 208 -2.11 5.45 -8.42
CA TYR A 208 -1.56 5.83 -7.11
C TYR A 208 -2.42 6.90 -6.41
N TRP A 209 -2.52 8.06 -7.03
CA TRP A 209 -3.20 9.21 -6.41
C TRP A 209 -4.72 9.16 -6.51
N GLY A 210 -5.28 8.53 -7.55
CA GLY A 210 -6.71 8.28 -7.65
C GLY A 210 -7.18 7.28 -6.59
N GLY A 211 -6.39 6.25 -6.33
CA GLY A 211 -6.60 5.31 -5.23
C GLY A 211 -6.42 5.97 -3.86
N ALA A 212 -5.38 6.80 -3.67
CA ALA A 212 -5.20 7.58 -2.44
C ALA A 212 -6.34 8.58 -2.22
N LEU A 213 -6.87 9.18 -3.28
CA LEU A 213 -8.05 10.05 -3.22
C LEU A 213 -9.29 9.28 -2.75
N PHE A 214 -9.51 8.06 -3.28
CA PHE A 214 -10.57 7.17 -2.78
C PHE A 214 -10.40 6.92 -1.28
N CYS A 215 -9.19 6.60 -0.82
CA CYS A 215 -8.91 6.36 0.60
C CYS A 215 -9.17 7.57 1.49
N LEU A 216 -8.72 8.78 1.10
CA LEU A 216 -9.00 10.00 1.86
C LEU A 216 -10.50 10.30 1.96
N LEU A 217 -11.22 10.18 0.84
CA LEU A 217 -12.67 10.45 0.83
C LEU A 217 -13.42 9.42 1.69
N ALA A 218 -13.00 8.14 1.63
CA ALA A 218 -13.55 7.09 2.48
C ALA A 218 -13.28 7.38 3.97
N ASP A 219 -12.05 7.73 4.32
CA ASP A 219 -11.66 8.00 5.71
C ASP A 219 -12.44 9.18 6.29
N VAL A 220 -12.54 10.30 5.56
CA VAL A 220 -13.33 11.45 5.97
C VAL A 220 -14.81 11.09 6.15
N GLU A 221 -15.40 10.32 5.24
CA GLU A 221 -16.82 9.98 5.31
C GLU A 221 -17.13 8.96 6.42
N ILE A 222 -16.24 7.97 6.64
CA ILE A 222 -16.35 7.04 7.78
C ILE A 222 -16.31 7.83 9.09
N HIS A 223 -15.35 8.74 9.26
CA HIS A 223 -15.28 9.59 10.43
C HIS A 223 -16.54 10.45 10.62
N ARG A 224 -17.08 10.99 9.54
CA ARG A 224 -18.31 11.81 9.56
C ARG A 224 -19.52 10.99 10.00
N GLU A 225 -19.77 9.82 9.39
CA GLU A 225 -20.90 8.96 9.70
C GLU A 225 -20.81 8.34 11.09
N THR A 226 -19.58 8.06 11.57
CA THR A 226 -19.35 7.43 12.88
C THR A 226 -19.09 8.45 14.00
N GLN A 227 -19.15 9.76 13.73
CA GLN A 227 -18.82 10.82 14.70
C GLN A 227 -17.40 10.66 15.27
N ASN A 228 -16.44 10.43 14.39
CA ASN A 228 -15.02 10.19 14.67
C ASN A 228 -14.73 8.95 15.57
N LYS A 229 -15.64 7.98 15.64
CA LYS A 229 -15.39 6.74 16.39
C LYS A 229 -14.67 5.68 15.57
N LYS A 230 -14.72 5.79 14.24
CA LYS A 230 -14.12 4.88 13.29
C LYS A 230 -13.50 5.66 12.15
N GLY A 231 -12.43 5.09 11.57
CA GLY A 231 -11.73 5.60 10.40
C GLY A 231 -11.46 4.51 9.38
N LEU A 232 -10.77 4.85 8.31
CA LEU A 232 -10.32 3.88 7.31
C LEU A 232 -9.36 2.84 7.91
N ASP A 233 -8.57 3.20 8.91
CA ASP A 233 -7.71 2.27 9.63
C ASP A 233 -8.50 1.15 10.33
N ASP A 234 -9.70 1.42 10.88
CA ASP A 234 -10.60 0.39 11.39
C ASP A 234 -11.08 -0.56 10.30
N ALA A 235 -11.44 -0.02 9.11
CA ALA A 235 -11.82 -0.82 7.96
C ALA A 235 -10.68 -1.74 7.51
N LEU A 236 -9.47 -1.19 7.34
CA LEU A 236 -8.29 -1.94 6.90
C LEU A 236 -7.84 -2.97 7.95
N ARG A 237 -7.88 -2.64 9.23
CA ARG A 237 -7.67 -3.62 10.34
C ARG A 237 -8.72 -4.73 10.31
N GLY A 238 -9.98 -4.39 10.01
CA GLY A 238 -11.06 -5.36 9.86
C GLY A 238 -10.80 -6.33 8.72
N ILE A 239 -10.37 -5.85 7.55
CA ILE A 239 -9.98 -6.68 6.40
C ILE A 239 -8.82 -7.61 6.78
N LEU A 240 -7.75 -7.05 7.37
CA LEU A 240 -6.59 -7.82 7.80
C LEU A 240 -6.94 -8.89 8.85
N ASN A 241 -7.82 -8.57 9.81
CA ASN A 241 -8.26 -9.51 10.86
C ASN A 241 -9.20 -10.60 10.32
N ALA A 242 -9.89 -10.35 9.21
CA ALA A 242 -10.67 -11.35 8.48
C ALA A 242 -9.79 -12.27 7.60
N GLY A 243 -8.47 -12.09 7.62
CA GLY A 243 -7.50 -12.85 6.82
C GLY A 243 -7.22 -12.28 5.43
N GLY A 244 -7.64 -11.02 5.17
CA GLY A 244 -7.35 -10.30 3.93
C GLY A 244 -5.96 -9.67 4.00
N ASN A 245 -4.94 -10.43 3.62
CA ASN A 245 -3.55 -10.00 3.50
C ASN A 245 -3.01 -10.38 2.11
N ILE A 246 -1.79 -10.02 1.78
CA ILE A 246 -1.18 -10.27 0.48
C ILE A 246 -1.15 -11.77 0.07
N MET A 247 -1.26 -12.69 1.01
CA MET A 247 -1.18 -14.14 0.75
C MET A 247 -2.48 -14.73 0.19
N VAL A 248 -3.54 -13.94 0.04
CA VAL A 248 -4.85 -14.39 -0.44
C VAL A 248 -5.37 -13.49 -1.56
N ASP A 249 -6.08 -14.10 -2.52
CA ASP A 249 -6.79 -13.38 -3.56
C ASP A 249 -8.26 -13.20 -3.16
N TRP A 250 -8.74 -11.96 -3.17
CA TRP A 250 -10.13 -11.62 -2.92
C TRP A 250 -10.72 -10.80 -4.07
N ASP A 251 -12.03 -10.96 -4.29
CA ASP A 251 -12.77 -9.96 -5.05
C ASP A 251 -12.75 -8.63 -4.29
N LEU A 252 -12.56 -7.51 -5.00
CA LEU A 252 -12.51 -6.18 -4.36
C LEU A 252 -13.78 -5.90 -3.56
N GLU A 253 -14.95 -6.23 -4.09
CA GLU A 253 -16.24 -6.03 -3.41
C GLU A 253 -16.32 -6.80 -2.08
N LYS A 254 -15.66 -7.97 -1.98
CA LYS A 254 -15.55 -8.69 -0.72
C LYS A 254 -14.71 -7.91 0.28
N ALA A 255 -13.57 -7.37 -0.15
CA ALA A 255 -12.70 -6.59 0.73
C ALA A 255 -13.41 -5.32 1.25
N LEU A 256 -14.06 -4.57 0.34
CA LEU A 256 -14.80 -3.36 0.70
C LEU A 256 -15.94 -3.66 1.69
N ARG A 257 -16.71 -4.71 1.44
CA ARG A 257 -17.80 -5.14 2.34
C ARG A 257 -17.30 -5.52 3.73
N VAL A 258 -16.17 -6.21 3.83
CA VAL A 258 -15.56 -6.57 5.12
C VAL A 258 -15.10 -5.29 5.85
N GLY A 259 -14.54 -4.32 5.14
CA GLY A 259 -14.18 -3.01 5.69
C GLY A 259 -15.40 -2.25 6.21
N ASP A 260 -16.48 -2.19 5.43
CA ASP A 260 -17.75 -1.56 5.82
C ASP A 260 -18.39 -2.26 7.05
N GLN A 261 -18.31 -3.58 7.14
CA GLN A 261 -18.74 -4.31 8.33
C GLN A 261 -17.92 -3.96 9.59
N ALA A 262 -16.63 -3.72 9.44
CA ALA A 262 -15.75 -3.36 10.56
C ALA A 262 -16.02 -1.94 11.07
N THR A 263 -16.40 -1.02 10.21
CA THR A 263 -16.76 0.36 10.57
C THR A 263 -18.23 0.51 10.96
N GLY A 264 -19.09 -0.36 10.45
CA GLY A 264 -20.54 -0.31 10.65
C GLY A 264 -21.26 0.64 9.72
N VAL A 265 -20.58 1.21 8.71
CA VAL A 265 -21.12 2.16 7.73
C VAL A 265 -20.76 1.75 6.31
N PRO A 266 -21.66 1.85 5.29
CA PRO A 266 -21.43 1.33 3.93
C PRO A 266 -20.69 2.35 3.04
N VAL A 267 -19.60 2.91 3.53
CA VAL A 267 -18.89 4.01 2.86
C VAL A 267 -18.04 3.50 1.70
N LEU A 268 -17.31 2.39 1.91
CA LEU A 268 -16.38 1.87 0.91
C LEU A 268 -17.13 1.37 -0.34
N GLU A 269 -18.18 0.55 -0.16
CA GLU A 269 -18.99 0.06 -1.28
C GLU A 269 -19.68 1.22 -2.01
N ASN A 270 -20.25 2.19 -1.27
CA ASN A 270 -20.93 3.36 -1.85
C ASN A 270 -19.98 4.26 -2.64
N LEU A 271 -18.76 4.47 -2.15
CA LEU A 271 -17.77 5.31 -2.82
C LEU A 271 -17.20 4.61 -4.06
N TYR A 272 -16.97 3.30 -3.96
CA TYR A 272 -16.56 2.49 -5.09
C TYR A 272 -17.57 2.57 -6.24
N ASP A 273 -18.86 2.42 -5.97
CA ASP A 273 -19.93 2.59 -6.97
C ASP A 273 -19.97 3.97 -7.64
N LYS A 274 -19.46 5.00 -6.95
CA LYS A 274 -19.36 6.35 -7.52
C LYS A 274 -18.14 6.55 -8.42
N MET A 275 -17.05 5.78 -8.18
CA MET A 275 -15.74 6.07 -8.76
C MET A 275 -15.22 4.99 -9.72
N LYS A 276 -15.79 3.77 -9.72
CA LYS A 276 -15.28 2.61 -10.46
C LYS A 276 -15.33 2.74 -11.98
N ASP A 277 -16.46 3.25 -12.52
CA ASP A 277 -16.79 3.20 -13.95
C ASP A 277 -17.04 4.56 -14.62
N LYS A 278 -16.83 5.64 -13.89
CA LYS A 278 -17.01 7.02 -14.38
C LYS A 278 -16.13 8.00 -13.62
N PRO A 279 -15.78 9.14 -14.25
CA PRO A 279 -15.03 10.18 -13.59
C PRO A 279 -15.82 10.76 -12.40
N TYR A 280 -15.16 10.89 -11.26
CA TYR A 280 -15.67 11.56 -10.07
C TYR A 280 -14.67 12.61 -9.61
N THR A 281 -15.09 13.88 -9.57
CA THR A 281 -14.24 15.01 -9.22
C THR A 281 -14.77 15.64 -7.93
N PRO A 282 -14.17 15.37 -6.76
CA PRO A 282 -14.51 16.05 -5.51
C PRO A 282 -13.99 17.49 -5.52
N ASP A 283 -14.62 18.35 -4.73
CA ASP A 283 -14.11 19.69 -4.44
C ASP A 283 -13.03 19.61 -3.34
N LEU A 284 -11.77 19.48 -3.76
CA LEU A 284 -10.65 19.40 -2.83
C LEU A 284 -10.43 20.69 -2.07
N ASP A 285 -10.67 21.85 -2.66
CA ASP A 285 -10.50 23.13 -1.96
C ASP A 285 -11.50 23.28 -0.82
N ALA A 286 -12.76 22.88 -1.05
CA ALA A 286 -13.75 22.81 0.01
C ALA A 286 -13.37 21.80 1.09
N LEU A 287 -12.86 20.63 0.72
CA LEU A 287 -12.42 19.59 1.66
C LEU A 287 -11.28 20.07 2.55
N TRP A 288 -10.25 20.72 1.97
CA TRP A 288 -9.14 21.27 2.76
C TRP A 288 -9.61 22.32 3.76
N LYS A 289 -10.51 23.19 3.34
CA LYS A 289 -11.11 24.20 4.21
C LYS A 289 -11.91 23.57 5.37
N GLU A 290 -12.71 22.52 5.08
CA GLU A 290 -13.47 21.82 6.13
C GLU A 290 -12.54 21.10 7.12
N LEU A 291 -11.45 20.47 6.63
CA LEU A 291 -10.43 19.83 7.46
C LEU A 291 -9.55 20.86 8.21
N GLY A 292 -9.67 22.17 7.89
CA GLY A 292 -8.83 23.22 8.45
C GLY A 292 -7.37 23.10 8.05
N ILE A 293 -7.12 22.80 6.78
CA ILE A 293 -5.77 22.69 6.20
C ILE A 293 -5.55 23.88 5.28
N GLU A 294 -4.65 24.76 5.64
CA GLU A 294 -4.31 25.95 4.85
C GLU A 294 -2.87 25.84 4.35
N ARG A 295 -2.69 25.88 3.02
CA ARG A 295 -1.35 25.90 2.43
C ARG A 295 -0.62 27.19 2.77
N ASN A 296 0.62 27.08 3.26
CA ASN A 296 1.49 28.19 3.62
C ASN A 296 2.91 27.99 3.07
N GLY A 297 3.13 28.36 1.81
CA GLY A 297 4.40 28.14 1.12
C GLY A 297 4.67 26.64 0.90
N THR A 298 5.70 26.11 1.53
CA THR A 298 6.13 24.70 1.48
C THR A 298 5.69 23.89 2.70
N THR A 299 4.69 24.36 3.44
CA THR A 299 4.09 23.67 4.59
C THR A 299 2.59 23.95 4.63
N VAL A 300 1.90 23.45 5.64
CA VAL A 300 0.51 23.77 5.94
C VAL A 300 0.38 24.37 7.34
N ARG A 301 -0.69 25.15 7.54
CA ARG A 301 -1.18 25.56 8.86
C ARG A 301 -2.49 24.87 9.12
N PHE A 302 -2.75 24.58 10.39
CA PHE A 302 -3.99 23.96 10.82
C PHE A 302 -4.89 24.96 11.52
N ASP A 303 -6.16 25.02 11.08
CA ASP A 303 -7.24 25.70 11.77
C ASP A 303 -8.03 24.68 12.59
N ASP A 304 -7.83 24.68 13.90
CA ASP A 304 -8.51 23.79 14.83
C ASP A 304 -9.98 24.17 15.09
N SER A 305 -10.44 25.32 14.58
CA SER A 305 -11.85 25.73 14.63
C SER A 305 -12.68 25.26 13.42
N ALA A 306 -12.02 24.66 12.41
CA ALA A 306 -12.67 24.17 11.20
C ALA A 306 -13.66 23.01 11.50
N PRO A 307 -14.73 22.86 10.71
CA PRO A 307 -15.78 21.87 10.97
C PRO A 307 -15.30 20.42 11.13
N LEU A 308 -14.28 20.02 10.37
CA LEU A 308 -13.68 18.68 10.38
C LEU A 308 -12.27 18.66 10.98
N ALA A 309 -11.89 19.63 11.81
CA ALA A 309 -10.59 19.64 12.48
C ALA A 309 -10.40 18.41 13.37
N ALA A 310 -11.45 17.94 14.04
CA ALA A 310 -11.40 16.69 14.81
C ALA A 310 -11.17 15.46 13.92
N THR A 311 -11.79 15.41 12.74
CA THR A 311 -11.57 14.37 11.74
C THR A 311 -10.13 14.38 11.23
N ARG A 312 -9.58 15.55 10.87
CA ARG A 312 -8.16 15.68 10.51
C ARG A 312 -7.25 15.10 11.59
N LYS A 313 -7.48 15.46 12.87
CA LYS A 313 -6.69 14.96 14.00
C LYS A 313 -6.83 13.44 14.15
N ALA A 314 -8.04 12.91 14.01
CA ALA A 314 -8.28 11.47 14.09
C ALA A 314 -7.56 10.70 12.97
N ILE A 315 -7.61 11.17 11.73
CA ILE A 315 -6.85 10.61 10.60
C ILE A 315 -5.36 10.64 10.93
N THR A 316 -4.84 11.79 11.35
CA THR A 316 -3.41 12.01 11.58
C THR A 316 -2.85 11.12 12.68
N TYR A 317 -3.53 11.06 13.83
CA TYR A 317 -2.97 10.48 15.06
C TYR A 317 -3.65 9.19 15.50
N GLY A 318 -4.82 8.82 14.91
CA GLY A 318 -5.58 7.65 15.33
C GLY A 318 -6.03 7.74 16.78
N GLU A 319 -5.92 6.63 17.50
CA GLU A 319 -6.28 6.55 18.93
C GLU A 319 -5.41 7.46 19.84
N ASN A 320 -4.26 7.90 19.37
CA ASN A 320 -3.34 8.80 20.07
C ASN A 320 -3.61 10.28 19.79
N THR A 321 -4.84 10.63 19.38
CA THR A 321 -5.21 12.02 19.06
C THR A 321 -4.93 12.94 20.25
N PRO A 322 -4.10 13.99 20.13
CA PRO A 322 -3.90 14.97 21.17
C PRO A 322 -5.22 15.69 21.51
N GLN A 323 -5.54 15.80 22.80
CA GLN A 323 -6.72 16.50 23.29
C GLN A 323 -6.59 18.02 23.17
#